data_3388eaad28b87fa1a2e031ee31c7ae48
#
_entry.id   3388eaad28b87fa1a2e031ee31c7ae48
#
_cell.length_a   1.000
_cell.length_b   1.000
_cell.length_c   1.000
_cell.angle_alpha   90.00
_cell.angle_beta   90.00
_cell.angle_gamma   90.00
#
_symmetry.space_group_name_H-M   'P 1'
#
loop_
_entity.id
_entity.type
_entity.pdbx_description
1 polymer ?
#
loop_
_entity_poly.entity_id
_entity_poly.type
_entity_poly.pdbx_seq_one_letter_code
_entity_poly.pdbx_strand_id
1 'polypeptide(L)' 'MERKEILSKLNEIFIDVLDLDEVELSETTSANEIEEWDSLSHIQLIVAIEKTFKIKFTSLEIMKWKNVGEMVTTMEEKIK' A
#
# COMPACT_ATOMS: atom_id res chain seq x y z
N MET A 1 -5.03 -7.55 12.84
CA MET A 1 -4.90 -6.10 12.66
C MET A 1 -6.08 -5.57 11.87
N GLU A 2 -6.69 -4.51 12.34
CA GLU A 2 -7.87 -3.95 11.67
C GLU A 2 -7.50 -3.15 10.43
N ARG A 3 -8.45 -3.01 9.49
CA ARG A 3 -8.22 -2.27 8.27
C ARG A 3 -7.78 -0.82 8.54
N LYS A 4 -8.34 -0.20 9.57
CA LYS A 4 -7.98 1.16 9.96
C LYS A 4 -6.51 1.27 10.32
N GLU A 5 -6.00 0.29 11.05
CA GLU A 5 -4.60 0.27 11.45
C GLU A 5 -3.70 0.06 10.24
N ILE A 6 -4.12 -0.83 9.33
CA ILE A 6 -3.36 -1.10 8.11
C ILE A 6 -3.30 0.17 7.26
N LEU A 7 -4.43 0.85 7.09
CA LEU A 7 -4.47 2.10 6.34
C LEU A 7 -3.58 3.17 6.96
N SER A 8 -3.60 3.27 8.29
CA SER A 8 -2.77 4.25 8.99
C SER A 8 -1.29 4.00 8.74
N LYS A 9 -0.88 2.75 8.81
CA LYS A 9 0.51 2.38 8.57
C LYS A 9 0.90 2.56 7.11
N LEU A 10 -0.01 2.23 6.19
CA LEU A 10 0.21 2.46 4.77
C LEU A 10 0.38 3.95 4.48
N ASN A 11 -0.41 4.78 5.15
CA ASN A 11 -0.31 6.22 5.00
C ASN A 11 1.10 6.71 5.31
N GLU A 12 1.67 6.24 6.41
CA GLU A 12 3.02 6.58 6.80
C GLU A 12 4.06 6.07 5.80
N ILE A 13 3.87 4.84 5.31
CA ILE A 13 4.77 4.25 4.33
C ILE A 13 4.73 5.04 3.02
N PHE A 14 3.54 5.41 2.58
CA PHE A 14 3.39 6.21 1.35
C PHE A 14 4.08 7.56 1.48
N ILE A 15 3.91 8.23 2.61
CA ILE A 15 4.56 9.52 2.85
C ILE A 15 6.08 9.37 2.78
N ASP A 16 6.59 8.33 3.42
CA ASP A 16 8.03 8.09 3.49
C ASP A 16 8.63 7.71 2.13
N VAL A 17 8.03 6.75 1.46
CA VAL A 17 8.55 6.21 0.20
C VAL A 17 8.39 7.19 -0.96
N LEU A 18 7.25 7.84 -1.05
CA LEU A 18 6.94 8.78 -2.13
C LEU A 18 7.39 10.20 -1.83
N ASP A 19 7.96 10.41 -0.65
CA ASP A 19 8.44 11.73 -0.20
C ASP A 19 7.34 12.79 -0.28
N LEU A 20 6.20 12.47 0.30
CA LEU A 20 5.05 13.36 0.32
C LEU A 20 5.03 14.18 1.62
N ASP A 21 4.49 15.40 1.54
CA ASP A 21 4.29 16.21 2.74
C ASP A 21 3.19 15.60 3.59
N GLU A 22 2.12 15.17 2.93
CA GLU A 22 1.04 14.46 3.59
C GLU A 22 0.22 13.71 2.54
N VAL A 23 -0.50 12.69 2.97
CA VAL A 23 -1.42 11.97 2.11
C VAL A 23 -2.51 11.38 2.99
N GLU A 24 -3.71 11.32 2.46
CA GLU A 24 -4.82 10.72 3.17
C GLU A 24 -5.37 9.58 2.29
N LEU A 25 -4.92 8.37 2.59
CA LEU A 25 -5.34 7.21 1.85
C LEU A 25 -6.73 6.75 2.28
N SER A 26 -7.52 6.36 1.30
CA SER A 26 -8.81 5.71 1.55
C SER A 26 -8.82 4.42 0.76
N GLU A 27 -9.85 3.60 0.97
CA GLU A 27 -9.93 2.32 0.26
C GLU A 27 -10.16 2.51 -1.23
N THR A 28 -10.65 3.68 -1.64
CA THR A 28 -10.90 3.97 -3.05
C THR A 28 -9.73 4.66 -3.74
N THR A 29 -8.70 5.04 -2.99
CA THR A 29 -7.55 5.73 -3.56
C THR A 29 -6.82 4.84 -4.56
N SER A 30 -6.54 5.35 -5.75
CA SER A 30 -5.82 4.62 -6.78
C SER A 30 -4.54 5.37 -7.17
N ALA A 31 -3.67 4.70 -7.92
CA ALA A 31 -2.41 5.30 -8.35
C ALA A 31 -2.61 6.55 -9.19
N ASN A 32 -3.72 6.63 -9.89
CA ASN A 32 -4.02 7.81 -10.72
C ASN A 32 -4.21 9.08 -9.91
N GLU A 33 -4.56 8.94 -8.65
CA GLU A 33 -4.83 10.09 -7.77
C GLU A 33 -3.58 10.65 -7.12
N ILE A 34 -2.49 9.89 -7.14
CA ILE A 34 -1.22 10.30 -6.51
C ILE A 34 -0.15 10.35 -7.60
N GLU A 35 0.27 11.55 -7.93
CA GLU A 35 1.22 11.77 -9.01
C GLU A 35 2.55 11.04 -8.80
N GLU A 36 3.02 10.98 -7.56
CA GLU A 36 4.29 10.35 -7.23
C GLU A 36 4.25 8.82 -7.26
N TRP A 37 3.06 8.25 -7.35
CA TRP A 37 2.89 6.81 -7.35
C TRP A 37 2.91 6.26 -8.77
N ASP A 38 4.08 5.84 -9.22
CA ASP A 38 4.25 5.26 -10.55
C ASP A 38 4.77 3.82 -10.43
N SER A 39 5.14 3.22 -11.55
CA SER A 39 5.59 1.83 -11.59
C SER A 39 6.82 1.57 -10.71
N LEU A 40 7.75 2.50 -10.71
CA LEU A 40 8.98 2.37 -9.93
C LEU A 40 8.70 2.50 -8.45
N SER A 41 7.97 3.55 -8.06
CA SER A 41 7.66 3.77 -6.65
C SER A 41 6.74 2.69 -6.13
N HIS A 42 5.90 2.09 -6.98
CA HIS A 42 5.03 0.99 -6.58
C HIS A 42 5.86 -0.19 -6.06
N ILE A 43 6.95 -0.52 -6.75
CA ILE A 43 7.85 -1.59 -6.32
C ILE A 43 8.48 -1.24 -4.97
N GLN A 44 8.90 0.01 -4.81
CA GLN A 44 9.49 0.47 -3.56
C GLN A 44 8.49 0.41 -2.41
N LEU A 45 7.23 0.75 -2.69
CA LEU A 45 6.15 0.66 -1.70
C LEU A 45 5.93 -0.78 -1.25
N ILE A 46 5.90 -1.71 -2.19
CA ILE A 46 5.70 -3.11 -1.90
C ILE A 46 6.81 -3.64 -0.99
N VAL A 47 8.06 -3.32 -1.31
CA VAL A 47 9.21 -3.73 -0.50
C VAL A 47 9.08 -3.19 0.93
N ALA A 48 8.73 -1.92 1.06
CA ALA A 48 8.57 -1.29 2.36
C ALA A 48 7.43 -1.93 3.17
N ILE A 49 6.32 -2.24 2.51
CA ILE A 49 5.18 -2.89 3.14
C ILE A 49 5.55 -4.29 3.61
N GLU A 50 6.23 -5.06 2.77
CA GLU A 50 6.66 -6.41 3.12
C GLU A 50 7.56 -6.40 4.35
N LYS A 51 8.47 -5.45 4.43
CA LYS A 51 9.39 -5.33 5.56
C LYS A 51 8.66 -4.90 6.83
N THR A 52 7.76 -3.92 6.70
CA THR A 52 7.05 -3.36 7.87
C THR A 52 6.11 -4.38 8.49
N PHE A 53 5.39 -5.12 7.66
CA PHE A 53 4.39 -6.09 8.13
C PHE A 53 4.91 -7.51 8.18
N LYS A 54 6.12 -7.75 7.68
CA LYS A 54 6.74 -9.08 7.63
C LYS A 54 5.90 -10.09 6.85
N ILE A 55 5.43 -9.66 5.68
CA ILE A 55 4.63 -10.48 4.78
C ILE A 55 5.24 -10.47 3.39
N LYS A 56 4.74 -11.33 2.52
CA LYS A 56 5.19 -11.41 1.13
C LYS A 56 4.00 -11.42 0.19
N PHE A 57 4.15 -10.74 -0.93
CA PHE A 57 3.13 -10.70 -1.97
C PHE A 57 3.61 -11.46 -3.21
N THR A 58 2.66 -12.04 -3.94
CA THR A 58 2.96 -12.65 -5.23
C THR A 58 2.69 -11.63 -6.33
N SER A 59 3.29 -11.87 -7.50
CA SER A 59 3.07 -10.98 -8.65
C SER A 59 1.59 -10.90 -9.02
N LEU A 60 0.88 -12.03 -8.94
CA LEU A 60 -0.55 -12.08 -9.25
C LEU A 60 -1.36 -11.22 -8.30
N GLU A 61 -1.01 -11.24 -7.03
CA GLU A 61 -1.70 -10.42 -6.04
C GLU A 61 -1.50 -8.94 -6.32
N ILE A 62 -0.27 -8.56 -6.60
CA ILE A 62 0.09 -7.16 -6.89
C ILE A 62 -0.65 -6.66 -8.13
N MET A 63 -0.74 -7.48 -9.16
CA MET A 63 -1.37 -7.11 -10.41
C MET A 63 -2.89 -6.94 -10.31
N LYS A 64 -3.50 -7.55 -9.31
CA LYS A 64 -4.96 -7.46 -9.12
C LYS A 64 -5.41 -6.15 -8.49
N TRP A 65 -4.51 -5.47 -7.82
CA TRP A 65 -4.88 -4.27 -7.06
C TRP A 65 -5.22 -3.11 -7.96
N LYS A 66 -6.43 -2.61 -7.84
CA LYS A 66 -6.90 -1.43 -8.56
C LYS A 66 -6.87 -0.19 -7.68
N ASN A 67 -6.90 -0.40 -6.37
CA ASN A 67 -6.90 0.69 -5.39
C ASN A 67 -6.31 0.19 -4.06
N VAL A 68 -6.18 1.11 -3.13
CA VAL A 68 -5.62 0.80 -1.81
C VAL A 68 -6.49 -0.21 -1.06
N GLY A 69 -7.81 -0.16 -1.26
CA GLY A 69 -8.72 -1.09 -0.61
C GLY A 69 -8.41 -2.54 -0.93
N GLU A 70 -8.11 -2.84 -2.19
CA GLU A 70 -7.78 -4.20 -2.59
C GLU A 70 -6.44 -4.63 -2.01
N MET A 71 -5.49 -3.70 -1.93
CA MET A 71 -4.21 -3.95 -1.28
C MET A 71 -4.42 -4.30 0.19
N VAL A 72 -5.23 -3.54 0.90
CA VAL A 72 -5.52 -3.77 2.31
C VAL A 72 -6.20 -5.12 2.51
N THR A 73 -7.11 -5.49 1.63
CA THR A 73 -7.79 -6.79 1.70
C THR A 73 -6.78 -7.94 1.63
N THR A 74 -5.84 -7.85 0.70
CA THR A 74 -4.78 -8.85 0.58
C THR A 74 -3.92 -8.88 1.83
N MET A 75 -3.58 -7.71 2.36
CA MET A 75 -2.77 -7.62 3.57
C MET A 75 -3.47 -8.24 4.78
N GLU A 76 -4.77 -8.00 4.91
CA GLU A 76 -5.54 -8.60 6.00
C GLU A 76 -5.46 -10.12 6.00
N GLU A 77 -5.54 -10.70 4.82
CA GLU A 77 -5.46 -12.15 4.69
C GLU A 77 -4.10 -12.69 5.10
N LYS A 78 -3.04 -11.94 4.81
CA LYS A 78 -1.68 -12.38 5.11
C LYS A 78 -1.26 -12.12 6.55
N ILE A 79 -1.83 -11.12 7.19
CA ILE A 79 -1.49 -10.73 8.56
C ILE A 79 -2.16 -11.61 9.61
N LYS A 80 -3.23 -12.27 9.25
CA LYS A 80 -3.98 -13.14 10.18
C LYS A 80 -3.10 -14.21 10.80
#